data_675e39a0a2efc384c0f2f4053e38d8e9
#
_entry.id   675e39a0a2efc384c0f2f4053e38d8e9
#
_cell.length_a   1.000
_cell.length_b   1.000
_cell.length_c   1.000
_cell.angle_alpha   90.00
_cell.angle_beta   90.00
_cell.angle_gamma   90.00
#
_symmetry.space_group_name_H-M   'P 1'
#
loop_
_entity.id
_entity.type
_entity.pdbx_description
1 polymer ?
#
loop_
_entity_poly.entity_id
_entity_poly.type
_entity_poly.pdbx_seq_one_letter_code
_entity_poly.pdbx_strand_id
1 'polypeptide(L)'
;MPKNVPISDAVTNMGALTLLLNGLKTGNSELIKEGMFDKLHEPYRWKLIKGGLEVKEAALAAGALGCAISGAGPSILALCKNENGKVISQAMVKAWEKAGVASRAPFLNIQTSGSNYNASFSE
;
A
#
# COMPACT_ATOMS: atom_id res chain seq x y z
N MET A 1 -13.60 11.21 7.96
CA MET A 1 -14.01 9.79 7.94
C MET A 1 -15.41 9.66 8.56
N PRO A 2 -16.34 8.96 7.92
CA PRO A 2 -17.68 8.82 8.50
C PRO A 2 -17.66 8.01 9.80
N LYS A 3 -18.59 8.32 10.69
CA LYS A 3 -18.72 7.60 11.97
C LYS A 3 -19.32 6.20 11.80
N ASN A 4 -20.05 5.98 10.72
CA ASN A 4 -20.72 4.73 10.41
C ASN A 4 -20.41 4.34 8.97
N VAL A 5 -20.30 3.04 8.72
CA VAL A 5 -20.13 2.47 7.39
C VAL A 5 -21.15 1.35 7.18
N PRO A 6 -21.57 1.08 5.93
CA PRO A 6 -22.43 -0.07 5.65
C PRO A 6 -21.76 -1.38 6.09
N ILE A 7 -22.55 -2.31 6.62
CA ILE A 7 -22.06 -3.63 7.02
C ILE A 7 -21.41 -4.35 5.82
N SER A 8 -21.98 -4.19 4.63
CA SER A 8 -21.43 -4.76 3.39
C SER A 8 -19.99 -4.30 3.12
N ASP A 9 -19.66 -3.05 3.41
CA ASP A 9 -18.30 -2.53 3.24
C ASP A 9 -17.34 -3.10 4.27
N ALA A 10 -17.80 -3.26 5.51
CA ALA A 10 -17.02 -3.92 6.55
C ALA A 10 -16.72 -5.38 6.21
N VAL A 11 -17.72 -6.13 5.72
CA VAL A 11 -17.54 -7.52 5.27
C VAL A 11 -16.57 -7.59 4.09
N THR A 12 -16.69 -6.69 3.11
CA THR A 12 -15.77 -6.61 1.99
C THR A 12 -14.32 -6.42 2.45
N ASN A 13 -14.09 -5.53 3.42
CA ASN A 13 -12.74 -5.29 3.96
C ASN A 13 -12.17 -6.51 4.69
N MET A 14 -12.99 -7.22 5.46
CA MET A 14 -12.55 -8.45 6.12
C MET A 14 -12.16 -9.53 5.11
N GLY A 15 -12.95 -9.67 4.05
CA GLY A 15 -12.65 -10.58 2.94
C GLY A 15 -11.37 -10.21 2.23
N ALA A 16 -11.16 -8.93 1.93
CA ALA A 16 -9.95 -8.42 1.29
C ALA A 16 -8.70 -8.71 2.13
N LEU A 17 -8.76 -8.49 3.44
CA LEU A 17 -7.64 -8.82 4.35
C LEU A 17 -7.29 -10.31 4.28
N THR A 18 -8.28 -11.18 4.27
CA THR A 18 -8.07 -12.63 4.16
C THR A 18 -7.38 -13.00 2.84
N LEU A 19 -7.81 -12.42 1.74
CA LEU A 19 -7.19 -12.60 0.42
C LEU A 19 -5.74 -12.11 0.40
N LEU A 20 -5.48 -10.94 0.97
CA LEU A 20 -4.14 -10.37 1.04
C LEU A 20 -3.19 -11.26 1.83
N LEU A 21 -3.58 -11.71 3.02
CA LEU A 21 -2.76 -12.59 3.85
C LEU A 21 -2.45 -13.91 3.13
N ASN A 22 -3.43 -14.51 2.48
CA ASN A 22 -3.23 -15.73 1.71
C ASN A 22 -2.34 -15.49 0.49
N GLY A 23 -2.53 -14.38 -0.21
CA GLY A 23 -1.71 -13.98 -1.34
C GLY A 23 -0.24 -13.77 -0.98
N LEU A 24 0.02 -13.09 0.14
CA LEU A 24 1.38 -12.87 0.64
C LEU A 24 2.04 -14.19 1.08
N LYS A 25 1.28 -15.10 1.69
CA LYS A 25 1.78 -16.39 2.14
C LYS A 25 2.13 -17.32 0.97
N THR A 26 1.33 -17.32 -0.08
CA THR A 26 1.47 -18.23 -1.23
C THR A 26 2.21 -17.62 -2.41
N GLY A 27 2.47 -16.32 -2.41
CA GLY A 27 3.03 -15.60 -3.55
C GLY A 27 2.05 -15.40 -4.71
N ASN A 28 0.74 -15.52 -4.46
CA ASN A 28 -0.28 -15.40 -5.49
C ASN A 28 -0.59 -13.93 -5.79
N SER A 29 -0.15 -13.46 -6.95
CA SER A 29 -0.30 -12.06 -7.36
C SER A 29 -1.75 -11.60 -7.46
N GLU A 30 -2.66 -12.45 -7.94
CA GLU A 30 -4.08 -12.10 -8.08
C GLU A 30 -4.75 -11.92 -6.71
N LEU A 31 -4.43 -12.77 -5.74
CA LEU A 31 -4.93 -12.62 -4.38
C LEU A 31 -4.39 -11.35 -3.71
N ILE A 32 -3.14 -10.99 -3.98
CA ILE A 32 -2.55 -9.74 -3.48
C ILE A 32 -3.29 -8.54 -4.07
N LYS A 33 -3.51 -8.53 -5.37
CA LYS A 33 -4.23 -7.44 -6.05
C LYS A 33 -5.64 -7.26 -5.49
N GLU A 34 -6.39 -8.34 -5.37
CA GLU A 34 -7.75 -8.31 -4.83
C GLU A 34 -7.78 -7.96 -3.34
N GLY A 35 -6.78 -8.42 -2.60
CA GLY A 35 -6.68 -8.22 -1.16
C GLY A 35 -6.24 -6.81 -0.74
N MET A 36 -5.64 -6.03 -1.63
CA MET A 36 -5.24 -4.65 -1.35
C MET A 36 -6.36 -3.65 -1.66
N PHE A 37 -7.56 -4.00 -1.29
CA PHE A 37 -8.74 -3.18 -1.49
C PHE A 37 -9.32 -2.75 -0.14
N ASP A 38 -9.56 -1.46 0.02
CA ASP A 38 -10.11 -0.90 1.25
C ASP A 38 -11.28 0.03 0.94
N LYS A 39 -12.42 -0.25 1.56
CA LYS A 39 -13.62 0.59 1.49
C LYS A 39 -13.83 1.47 2.73
N LEU A 40 -13.10 1.21 3.81
CA LEU A 40 -13.36 1.86 5.10
C LEU A 40 -12.57 3.15 5.29
N HIS A 41 -11.32 3.16 4.87
CA HIS A 41 -10.40 4.24 5.20
C HIS A 41 -9.88 4.99 3.97
N GLU A 42 -9.30 4.28 3.00
CA GLU A 42 -8.64 4.89 1.85
C GLU A 42 -9.54 5.78 0.99
N PRO A 43 -10.82 5.44 0.71
CA PRO A 43 -11.65 6.31 -0.13
C PRO A 43 -11.78 7.74 0.39
N TYR A 44 -11.70 7.90 1.71
CA TYR A 44 -11.78 9.21 2.37
C TYR A 44 -10.41 9.88 2.51
N ARG A 45 -9.34 9.10 2.54
CA ARG A 45 -7.97 9.59 2.74
C ARG A 45 -7.30 10.07 1.47
N TRP A 46 -7.55 9.41 0.34
CA TRP A 46 -6.93 9.80 -0.93
C TRP A 46 -7.17 11.26 -1.28
N LYS A 47 -8.33 11.78 -0.95
CA LYS A 47 -8.68 13.19 -1.19
C LYS A 47 -7.82 14.19 -0.42
N LEU A 48 -7.21 13.75 0.67
CA LEU A 48 -6.37 14.59 1.54
C LEU A 48 -4.90 14.58 1.11
N ILE A 49 -4.52 13.69 0.22
CA ILE A 49 -3.14 13.54 -0.24
C ILE A 49 -3.03 14.12 -1.66
N LYS A 50 -2.43 15.32 -1.75
CA LYS A 50 -2.22 15.99 -3.04
C LYS A 50 -1.38 15.11 -3.97
N GLY A 51 -1.94 14.72 -5.12
CA GLY A 51 -1.28 13.86 -6.08
C GLY A 51 -1.24 12.37 -5.71
N GLY A 52 -1.83 11.98 -4.59
CA GLY A 52 -1.76 10.60 -4.12
C GLY A 52 -2.40 9.58 -5.05
N LEU A 53 -3.57 9.90 -5.61
CA LEU A 53 -4.24 9.01 -6.58
C LEU A 53 -3.41 8.84 -7.85
N GLU A 54 -2.81 9.89 -8.35
CA GLU A 54 -1.95 9.85 -9.54
C GLU A 54 -0.71 8.99 -9.29
N VAL A 55 -0.15 9.07 -8.10
CA VAL A 55 0.97 8.20 -7.69
C VAL A 55 0.55 6.74 -7.63
N LYS A 56 -0.63 6.45 -7.06
CA LYS A 56 -1.20 5.10 -7.04
C LYS A 56 -1.39 4.55 -8.46
N GLU A 57 -2.00 5.34 -9.32
CA GLU A 57 -2.23 4.95 -10.72
C GLU A 57 -0.91 4.70 -11.46
N ALA A 58 0.09 5.55 -11.25
CA ALA A 58 1.42 5.39 -11.84
C ALA A 58 2.10 4.11 -11.35
N ALA A 59 1.99 3.79 -10.06
CA ALA A 59 2.54 2.56 -9.49
C ALA A 59 1.89 1.32 -10.11
N LEU A 60 0.57 1.31 -10.20
CA LEU A 60 -0.18 0.18 -10.78
C LEU A 60 0.13 0.03 -12.28
N ALA A 61 0.19 1.13 -13.02
CA ALA A 61 0.55 1.11 -14.44
C ALA A 61 1.99 0.61 -14.68
N ALA A 62 2.90 0.84 -13.75
CA ALA A 62 4.27 0.37 -13.81
C ALA A 62 4.44 -1.09 -13.37
N GLY A 63 3.38 -1.76 -12.94
CA GLY A 63 3.38 -3.18 -12.62
C GLY A 63 3.29 -3.52 -11.12
N ALA A 64 2.93 -2.56 -10.26
CA ALA A 64 2.67 -2.85 -8.85
C ALA A 64 1.50 -3.84 -8.72
N LEU A 65 1.61 -4.76 -7.77
CA LEU A 65 0.55 -5.72 -7.44
C LEU A 65 -0.59 -5.05 -6.68
N GLY A 66 -0.25 -4.04 -5.90
CA GLY A 66 -1.20 -3.25 -5.15
C GLY A 66 -0.52 -2.01 -4.59
N CYS A 67 -1.33 -1.03 -4.23
CA CYS A 67 -0.84 0.24 -3.71
C CYS A 67 -1.81 0.75 -2.65
N ALA A 68 -1.29 1.15 -1.52
CA ALA A 68 -2.07 1.59 -0.37
C ALA A 68 -1.40 2.76 0.35
N ILE A 69 -2.20 3.49 1.11
CA ILE A 69 -1.68 4.52 2.01
C ILE A 69 -0.99 3.84 3.19
N SER A 70 0.23 4.24 3.51
CA SER A 70 0.96 3.74 4.67
C SER A 70 0.55 4.52 5.92
N GLY A 71 -0.17 3.85 6.81
CA GLY A 71 -0.69 4.46 8.03
C GLY A 71 -1.67 5.59 7.72
N ALA A 72 -1.46 6.75 8.30
CA ALA A 72 -2.28 7.94 8.07
C ALA A 72 -1.93 8.69 6.78
N GLY A 73 -0.87 8.33 6.11
CA GLY A 73 -0.30 9.08 4.99
C GLY A 73 0.60 10.21 5.46
N PRO A 74 1.21 10.99 4.56
CA PRO A 74 1.05 10.93 3.11
C PRO A 74 1.87 9.84 2.40
N SER A 75 2.61 9.01 3.14
CA SER A 75 3.40 7.95 2.54
C SER A 75 2.53 6.90 1.86
N ILE A 76 2.96 6.43 0.71
CA ILE A 76 2.27 5.42 -0.09
C ILE A 76 3.17 4.20 -0.23
N LEU A 77 2.59 3.02 -0.05
CA LEU A 77 3.25 1.74 -0.19
C LEU A 77 2.78 1.07 -1.48
N ALA A 78 3.71 0.61 -2.29
CA ALA A 78 3.42 -0.26 -3.42
C ALA A 78 4.04 -1.64 -3.20
N LEU A 79 3.27 -2.69 -3.34
CA LEU A 79 3.77 -4.07 -3.35
C LEU A 79 4.09 -4.48 -4.78
N CYS A 80 5.24 -5.12 -4.98
CA CYS A 80 5.68 -5.52 -6.31
C CYS A 80 6.56 -6.76 -6.27
N LYS A 81 6.75 -7.37 -7.43
CA LYS A 81 7.81 -8.35 -7.63
C LYS A 81 9.16 -7.63 -7.70
N ASN A 82 10.23 -8.30 -7.26
CA ASN A 82 11.58 -7.72 -7.20
C ASN A 82 12.02 -7.08 -8.52
N GLU A 83 11.77 -7.73 -9.64
CA GLU A 83 12.15 -7.27 -10.97
C GLU A 83 11.50 -5.93 -11.38
N ASN A 84 10.37 -5.57 -10.79
CA ASN A 84 9.62 -4.37 -11.12
C ASN A 84 9.86 -3.20 -10.16
N GLY A 85 10.59 -3.43 -9.08
CA GLY A 85 10.74 -2.44 -8.00
C GLY A 85 11.31 -1.11 -8.47
N LYS A 86 12.36 -1.14 -9.28
CA LYS A 86 13.02 0.08 -9.79
C LYS A 86 12.11 0.89 -10.68
N VAL A 87 11.41 0.24 -11.61
CA VAL A 87 10.49 0.90 -12.55
C VAL A 87 9.33 1.56 -11.80
N ILE A 88 8.79 0.85 -10.82
CA ILE A 88 7.69 1.35 -9.99
C ILE A 88 8.15 2.53 -9.13
N SER A 89 9.32 2.44 -8.49
CA SER A 89 9.89 3.54 -7.71
C SER A 89 10.04 4.81 -8.54
N GLN A 90 10.59 4.68 -9.73
CA GLN A 90 10.78 5.81 -10.66
C GLN A 90 9.43 6.41 -11.09
N ALA A 91 8.46 5.57 -11.41
CA ALA A 91 7.12 6.02 -11.79
C ALA A 91 6.41 6.79 -10.67
N MET A 92 6.54 6.32 -9.44
CA MET A 92 5.95 6.98 -8.27
C MET A 92 6.60 8.33 -8.00
N VAL A 93 7.92 8.41 -8.01
CA VAL A 93 8.65 9.69 -7.81
C VAL A 93 8.27 10.68 -8.91
N LYS A 94 8.22 10.25 -10.15
CA LYS A 94 7.85 11.10 -11.29
C LYS A 94 6.41 11.63 -11.15
N ALA A 95 5.48 10.80 -10.69
CA ALA A 95 4.11 11.23 -10.44
C ALA A 95 4.02 12.27 -9.32
N TRP A 96 4.79 12.11 -8.23
CA TRP A 96 4.90 13.11 -7.19
C TRP A 96 5.46 14.43 -7.71
N GLU A 97 6.49 14.39 -8.53
CA GLU A 97 7.07 15.60 -9.14
C GLU A 97 6.05 16.37 -9.96
N LYS A 98 5.23 15.67 -10.75
CA LYS A 98 4.13 16.28 -11.52
C LYS A 98 3.10 16.97 -10.64
N ALA A 99 2.90 16.45 -9.43
CA ALA A 99 2.02 17.05 -8.43
C ALA A 99 2.68 18.20 -7.66
N GLY A 100 3.95 18.49 -7.91
CA GLY A 100 4.71 19.51 -7.19
C GLY A 100 5.20 19.06 -5.83
N VAL A 101 5.30 17.77 -5.58
CA VAL A 101 5.72 17.19 -4.30
C VAL A 101 7.06 16.49 -4.45
N ALA A 102 8.05 16.91 -3.65
CA ALA A 102 9.33 16.21 -3.57
C ALA A 102 9.14 14.90 -2.81
N SER A 103 9.73 13.83 -3.31
CA SER A 103 9.59 12.51 -2.71
C SER A 103 10.81 11.63 -2.95
N ARG A 104 10.86 10.51 -2.25
CA ARG A 104 11.79 9.42 -2.53
C ARG A 104 11.01 8.10 -2.43
N ALA A 105 11.43 7.10 -3.19
CA ALA A 105 10.80 5.79 -3.19
C ALA A 105 11.87 4.71 -3.05
N PRO A 106 12.32 4.41 -1.82
CA PRO A 106 13.27 3.34 -1.60
C PRO A 106 12.63 1.99 -1.91
N PHE A 107 13.39 1.11 -2.52
CA PHE A 107 13.00 -0.28 -2.73
C PHE A 107 13.44 -1.11 -1.52
N LEU A 108 12.46 -1.71 -0.84
CA LEU A 108 12.69 -2.47 0.38
C LEU A 108 12.25 -3.92 0.18
N ASN A 109 13.00 -4.84 0.76
CA ASN A 109 12.62 -6.25 0.80
C ASN A 109 11.66 -6.51 1.95
N ILE A 110 10.69 -7.41 1.74
CA ILE A 110 9.81 -7.87 2.79
C ILE A 110 10.64 -8.74 3.76
N GLN A 111 10.57 -8.41 5.03
CA GLN A 111 11.22 -9.19 6.07
C GLN A 111 10.45 -10.50 6.30
N THR A 112 11.13 -11.64 6.21
CA THR A 112 10.50 -12.98 6.33
C THR A 112 10.52 -13.53 7.75
N SER A 113 11.32 -12.96 8.64
CA SER A 113 11.29 -13.21 10.07
C SER A 113 10.55 -12.10 10.78
N GLY A 114 9.93 -12.37 11.92
CA GLY A 114 9.25 -11.33 12.70
C GLY A 114 10.20 -10.18 13.08
N SER A 115 9.61 -9.06 13.52
CA SER A 115 10.41 -7.89 13.91
C SER A 115 11.39 -8.24 15.02
N ASN A 116 12.65 -7.87 14.81
CA ASN A 116 13.69 -8.03 15.84
C ASN A 116 13.49 -6.94 16.88
N TYR A 117 12.84 -7.30 17.96
CA TYR A 117 12.64 -6.41 19.10
C TYR A 117 13.52 -6.84 20.26
N ASN A 118 14.57 -6.08 20.52
CA ASN A 118 15.40 -6.24 21.71
C ASN A 118 14.98 -5.19 22.73
N ALA A 119 14.11 -5.58 23.66
CA ALA A 119 13.83 -4.77 24.83
C ALA A 119 14.86 -5.09 25.89
N SER A 120 15.80 -4.19 26.12
CA SER A 120 16.59 -4.23 27.35
C SER A 120 15.86 -3.38 28.39
N PHE A 121 15.34 -4.03 29.42
CA PHE A 121 14.83 -3.33 30.59
C PHE A 121 16.03 -3.08 31.51
N SER A 122 16.48 -1.84 31.61
CA SER A 122 17.36 -1.42 32.66
C SER A 122 16.55 -1.13 33.93
N GLU A 123 16.77 -1.87 34.96
CA GLU A 123 16.22 -1.56 36.28
C GLU A 123 16.81 -0.26 36.83
#